data_8e1e2dee005e1f173de65b8880ee6a46
#
_entry.id   8e1e2dee005e1f173de65b8880ee6a46
#
_cell.length_a   1.000
_cell.length_b   1.000
_cell.length_c   1.000
_cell.angle_alpha   90.00
_cell.angle_beta   90.00
_cell.angle_gamma   90.00
#
_symmetry.space_group_name_H-M   'P 1'
#
loop_
_entity.id
_entity.type
_entity.pdbx_description
1 polymer ?
#
loop_
_entity_poly.entity_id
_entity_poly.type
_entity_poly.pdbx_seq_one_letter_code
_entity_poly.pdbx_strand_id
1 'polypeptide(L)'
;MLKLSAFMAGLLFGFGLLLAGMTNPSKVLAFLDLAGAWDPSLALVMIGAIGTAIVPMTWARQRSRSLLGRPMQLPAKRELDKRLIGGALVFGIGWGIAGICPGPAVATLLTGHWQAIVFALAMLAGMVLFTVLENRRGR
;
A
#
# COMPACT_ATOMS: atom_id res chain seq x y z
N MET A 1 -16.30 -18.60 4.11
CA MET A 1 -15.75 -18.35 2.77
C MET A 1 -14.99 -17.02 2.70
N LEU A 2 -15.55 -15.89 3.16
CA LEU A 2 -14.90 -14.57 3.06
C LEU A 2 -13.53 -14.48 3.78
N LYS A 3 -13.45 -15.03 5.00
CA LYS A 3 -12.19 -15.03 5.77
C LYS A 3 -11.10 -15.88 5.09
N LEU A 4 -11.50 -17.00 4.50
CA LEU A 4 -10.56 -17.88 3.79
C LEU A 4 -10.04 -17.22 2.50
N SER A 5 -10.93 -16.60 1.71
CA SER A 5 -10.50 -15.89 0.49
C SER A 5 -9.58 -14.70 0.80
N ALA A 6 -9.87 -13.94 1.88
CA ALA A 6 -9.00 -12.86 2.34
C ALA A 6 -7.64 -13.38 2.81
N PHE A 7 -7.60 -14.50 3.53
CA PHE A 7 -6.37 -15.14 3.96
C PHE A 7 -5.52 -15.63 2.77
N MET A 8 -6.14 -16.30 1.80
CA MET A 8 -5.44 -16.77 0.60
C MET A 8 -4.90 -15.61 -0.24
N ALA A 9 -5.69 -14.53 -0.38
CA ALA A 9 -5.22 -13.31 -1.06
C ALA A 9 -4.03 -12.67 -0.35
N GLY A 10 -4.07 -12.61 0.99
CA GLY A 10 -2.96 -12.09 1.80
C GLY A 10 -1.70 -12.96 1.69
N LEU A 11 -1.84 -14.27 1.69
CA LEU A 11 -0.71 -15.21 1.48
C LEU A 11 -0.08 -15.02 0.10
N LEU A 12 -0.91 -14.95 -0.95
CA LEU A 12 -0.42 -14.77 -2.32
C LEU A 12 0.30 -13.42 -2.47
N PHE A 13 -0.25 -12.36 -1.89
CA PHE A 13 0.37 -11.04 -1.88
C PHE A 13 1.70 -11.04 -1.12
N GLY A 14 1.73 -11.60 0.09
CA GLY A 14 2.95 -11.69 0.90
C GLY A 14 4.04 -12.53 0.21
N PHE A 15 3.68 -13.63 -0.40
CA PHE A 15 4.60 -14.45 -1.18
C PHE A 15 5.15 -13.69 -2.39
N GLY A 16 4.31 -12.93 -3.09
CA GLY A 16 4.74 -12.05 -4.19
C GLY A 16 5.73 -10.98 -3.73
N LEU A 17 5.52 -10.36 -2.57
CA LEU A 17 6.47 -9.40 -1.98
C LEU A 17 7.82 -10.03 -1.66
N LEU A 18 7.83 -11.26 -1.12
CA LEU A 18 9.06 -11.99 -0.83
C LEU A 18 9.84 -12.32 -2.10
N LEU A 19 9.17 -12.85 -3.12
CA LEU A 19 9.79 -13.18 -4.41
C LEU A 19 10.35 -11.94 -5.12
N ALA A 20 9.62 -10.82 -5.05
CA ALA A 20 10.07 -9.56 -5.63
C ALA A 20 11.21 -8.89 -4.83
N GLY A 21 11.54 -9.39 -3.63
CA GLY A 21 12.53 -8.79 -2.74
C GLY A 21 12.10 -7.42 -2.19
N MET A 22 10.81 -7.09 -2.23
CA MET A 22 10.27 -5.79 -1.80
C MET A 22 10.20 -5.65 -0.27
N THR A 23 10.58 -6.67 0.47
CA THR A 23 10.77 -6.61 1.93
C THR A 23 12.09 -5.93 2.33
N ASN A 24 12.99 -5.71 1.37
CA ASN A 24 14.27 -5.03 1.60
C ASN A 24 14.16 -3.53 1.29
N PRO A 25 14.29 -2.63 2.29
CA PRO A 25 14.22 -1.19 2.08
C PRO A 25 15.24 -0.65 1.08
N SER A 26 16.42 -1.29 0.98
CA SER A 26 17.47 -0.87 0.04
C SER A 26 17.00 -0.90 -1.42
N LYS A 27 16.10 -1.79 -1.80
CA LYS A 27 15.53 -1.82 -3.15
C LYS A 27 14.64 -0.61 -3.45
N VAL A 28 13.88 -0.17 -2.46
CA VAL A 28 13.04 1.04 -2.57
C VAL A 28 13.93 2.28 -2.68
N LEU A 29 14.95 2.38 -1.83
CA LEU A 29 15.90 3.51 -1.85
C LEU A 29 16.70 3.54 -3.15
N ALA A 30 17.14 2.39 -3.67
CA ALA A 30 17.86 2.31 -4.95
C ALA A 30 16.97 2.75 -6.14
N PHE A 31 15.66 2.51 -6.08
CA PHE A 31 14.72 3.03 -7.07
C PHE A 31 14.53 4.55 -6.98
N LEU A 32 14.59 5.12 -5.77
CA LEU A 32 14.44 6.57 -5.55
C LEU A 32 15.75 7.34 -5.81
N ASP A 33 16.89 6.66 -5.84
CA ASP A 33 18.21 7.24 -6.10
C ASP A 33 18.44 7.43 -7.62
N LEU A 34 17.76 8.41 -8.19
CA LEU A 34 17.84 8.72 -9.63
C LEU A 34 19.23 9.26 -10.05
N ALA A 35 20.02 9.74 -9.10
CA ALA A 35 21.35 10.33 -9.35
C ALA A 35 22.50 9.33 -9.14
N GLY A 36 22.24 8.17 -8.51
CA GLY A 36 23.22 7.12 -8.22
C GLY A 36 23.03 5.87 -9.04
N ALA A 37 23.16 4.70 -8.42
CA ALA A 37 22.99 3.39 -9.04
C ALA A 37 21.48 3.04 -9.09
N TRP A 38 20.75 3.66 -10.00
CA TRP A 38 19.31 3.48 -10.13
C TRP A 38 18.91 2.05 -10.47
N ASP A 39 18.01 1.45 -9.67
CA ASP A 39 17.46 0.12 -9.89
C ASP A 39 15.99 0.20 -10.33
N PRO A 40 15.65 -0.12 -11.60
CA PRO A 40 14.28 -0.08 -12.10
C PRO A 40 13.40 -1.24 -11.65
N SER A 41 13.87 -2.17 -10.84
CA SER A 41 13.15 -3.39 -10.44
C SER A 41 11.78 -3.07 -9.81
N LEU A 42 11.70 -2.04 -8.97
CA LEU A 42 10.43 -1.61 -8.37
C LEU A 42 9.42 -1.10 -9.42
N ALA A 43 9.88 -0.37 -10.44
CA ALA A 43 9.01 0.07 -11.54
C ALA A 43 8.42 -1.13 -12.29
N LEU A 44 9.21 -2.15 -12.57
CA LEU A 44 8.75 -3.37 -13.24
C LEU A 44 7.70 -4.12 -12.41
N VAL A 45 7.92 -4.22 -11.10
CA VAL A 45 6.93 -4.81 -10.16
C VAL A 45 5.62 -4.01 -10.17
N MET A 46 5.70 -2.67 -10.13
CA MET A 46 4.51 -1.80 -10.19
C MET A 46 3.76 -1.94 -11.52
N ILE A 47 4.47 -1.94 -12.64
CA ILE A 47 3.87 -2.14 -13.98
C ILE A 47 3.18 -3.51 -14.05
N GLY A 48 3.83 -4.57 -13.57
CA GLY A 48 3.26 -5.90 -13.51
C GLY A 48 2.01 -5.97 -12.65
N ALA A 49 2.04 -5.35 -11.45
CA ALA A 49 0.89 -5.28 -10.55
C ALA A 49 -0.29 -4.52 -11.18
N ILE A 50 -0.04 -3.37 -11.80
CA ILE A 50 -1.08 -2.59 -12.51
C ILE A 50 -1.64 -3.40 -13.68
N GLY A 51 -0.78 -3.99 -14.51
CA GLY A 51 -1.19 -4.78 -15.67
C GLY A 51 -2.07 -5.96 -15.29
N THR A 52 -1.70 -6.69 -14.24
CA THR A 52 -2.51 -7.82 -13.75
C THR A 52 -3.80 -7.37 -13.06
N ALA A 53 -3.83 -6.18 -12.44
CA ALA A 53 -5.01 -5.64 -11.76
C ALA A 53 -6.03 -5.01 -12.72
N ILE A 54 -5.63 -4.50 -13.88
CA ILE A 54 -6.52 -3.81 -14.83
C ILE A 54 -7.68 -4.71 -15.25
N VAL A 55 -7.42 -5.96 -15.63
CA VAL A 55 -8.46 -6.88 -16.15
C VAL A 55 -9.51 -7.19 -15.09
N PRO A 56 -9.15 -7.71 -13.89
CA PRO A 56 -10.16 -8.01 -12.86
C PRO A 56 -10.85 -6.74 -12.34
N MET A 57 -10.17 -5.59 -12.31
CA MET A 57 -10.75 -4.34 -11.84
C MET A 57 -11.78 -3.77 -12.84
N THR A 58 -11.50 -3.81 -14.14
CA THR A 58 -12.46 -3.39 -15.16
C THR A 58 -13.70 -4.29 -15.15
N TRP A 59 -13.50 -5.60 -15.00
CA TRP A 59 -14.59 -6.55 -14.88
C TRP A 59 -15.40 -6.35 -13.60
N ALA A 60 -14.75 -6.09 -12.46
CA ALA A 60 -15.41 -5.81 -11.20
C ALA A 60 -16.29 -4.55 -11.25
N ARG A 61 -15.85 -3.50 -11.97
CA ARG A 61 -16.62 -2.25 -12.13
C ARG A 61 -17.93 -2.42 -12.89
N GLN A 62 -18.06 -3.46 -13.70
CA GLN A 62 -19.27 -3.76 -14.47
C GLN A 62 -20.28 -4.60 -13.67
N ARG A 63 -19.92 -5.01 -12.44
CA ARG A 63 -20.76 -5.85 -11.59
C ARG A 63 -21.27 -5.09 -10.38
N SER A 64 -22.55 -5.26 -10.06
CA SER A 64 -23.17 -4.75 -8.83
C SER A 64 -22.86 -5.61 -7.60
N ARG A 65 -22.48 -6.87 -7.81
CA ARG A 65 -22.18 -7.83 -6.74
C ARG A 65 -20.83 -8.53 -6.98
N SER A 66 -20.12 -8.80 -5.87
CA SER A 66 -18.90 -9.60 -5.91
C SER A 66 -19.21 -11.07 -6.22
N LEU A 67 -18.18 -11.85 -6.59
CA LEU A 67 -18.29 -13.30 -6.79
C LEU A 67 -18.81 -14.05 -5.56
N LEU A 68 -18.68 -13.46 -4.37
CA LEU A 68 -19.15 -13.99 -3.10
C LEU A 68 -20.55 -13.46 -2.71
N GLY A 69 -21.29 -12.84 -3.66
CA GLY A 69 -22.66 -12.39 -3.49
C GLY A 69 -22.85 -11.07 -2.71
N ARG A 70 -21.76 -10.43 -2.24
CA ARG A 70 -21.86 -9.15 -1.53
C ARG A 70 -22.00 -7.97 -2.48
N PRO A 71 -22.67 -6.86 -2.05
CA PRO A 71 -22.72 -5.65 -2.85
C PRO A 71 -21.31 -5.10 -3.06
N MET A 72 -21.03 -4.65 -4.29
CA MET A 72 -19.74 -4.07 -4.63
C MET A 72 -19.69 -2.63 -4.12
N GLN A 73 -18.69 -2.33 -3.30
CA GLN A 73 -18.44 -0.97 -2.78
C GLN A 73 -17.16 -0.43 -3.42
N LEU A 74 -17.29 0.16 -4.60
CA LEU A 74 -16.17 0.82 -5.27
C LEU A 74 -16.21 2.32 -5.00
N PRO A 75 -15.05 2.99 -4.83
CA PRO A 75 -15.00 4.43 -4.65
C PRO A 75 -15.64 5.14 -5.86
N ALA A 76 -16.69 5.92 -5.60
CA ALA A 76 -17.38 6.69 -6.64
C ALA A 76 -16.77 8.08 -6.85
N LYS A 77 -16.10 8.65 -5.83
CA LYS A 77 -15.51 9.98 -5.91
C LYS A 77 -14.23 9.96 -6.73
N ARG A 78 -14.19 10.75 -7.79
CA ARG A 78 -13.03 11.00 -8.65
C ARG A 78 -12.46 12.41 -8.48
N GLU A 79 -12.91 13.14 -7.48
CA GLU A 79 -12.50 14.52 -7.26
C GLU A 79 -11.13 14.56 -6.60
N LEU A 80 -10.21 15.26 -7.26
CA LEU A 80 -8.90 15.59 -6.69
C LEU A 80 -9.08 16.80 -5.79
N ASP A 81 -9.19 16.60 -4.50
CA ASP A 81 -9.26 17.67 -3.54
C ASP A 81 -7.87 18.02 -2.96
N LYS A 82 -7.77 19.21 -2.35
CA LYS A 82 -6.53 19.69 -1.74
C LYS A 82 -6.04 18.77 -0.61
N ARG A 83 -6.96 18.06 0.03
CA ARG A 83 -6.64 17.11 1.13
C ARG A 83 -5.96 15.86 0.60
N LEU A 84 -6.45 15.32 -0.53
CA LEU A 84 -5.85 14.18 -1.19
C LEU A 84 -4.42 14.52 -1.65
N ILE A 85 -4.24 15.69 -2.26
CA ILE A 85 -2.92 16.14 -2.73
C ILE A 85 -1.97 16.33 -1.54
N GLY A 86 -2.41 17.04 -0.49
CA GLY A 86 -1.61 17.27 0.71
C GLY A 86 -1.24 15.96 1.42
N GLY A 87 -2.18 15.04 1.55
CA GLY A 87 -1.94 13.70 2.12
C GLY A 87 -0.95 12.88 1.30
N ALA A 88 -1.06 12.92 -0.03
CA ALA A 88 -0.14 12.23 -0.94
C ALA A 88 1.29 12.80 -0.85
N LEU A 89 1.43 14.13 -0.73
CA LEU A 89 2.73 14.78 -0.56
C LEU A 89 3.39 14.38 0.77
N VAL A 90 2.65 14.45 1.89
CA VAL A 90 3.17 14.06 3.20
C VAL A 90 3.55 12.58 3.22
N PHE A 91 2.72 11.72 2.64
CA PHE A 91 3.02 10.29 2.49
C PHE A 91 4.27 10.07 1.64
N GLY A 92 4.37 10.75 0.49
CA GLY A 92 5.51 10.61 -0.41
C GLY A 92 6.84 11.04 0.23
N ILE A 93 6.85 12.13 1.00
CA ILE A 93 8.04 12.59 1.75
C ILE A 93 8.42 11.54 2.81
N GLY A 94 7.46 11.07 3.60
CA GLY A 94 7.71 10.06 4.64
C GLY A 94 8.22 8.75 4.05
N TRP A 95 7.63 8.31 2.94
CA TRP A 95 8.05 7.10 2.23
C TRP A 95 9.45 7.25 1.62
N GLY A 96 9.75 8.40 1.01
CA GLY A 96 11.05 8.69 0.43
C GLY A 96 12.19 8.69 1.46
N ILE A 97 11.91 9.15 2.69
CA ILE A 97 12.89 9.15 3.78
C ILE A 97 13.04 7.74 4.40
N ALA A 98 11.92 7.05 4.62
CA ALA A 98 11.93 5.75 5.30
C ALA A 98 12.38 4.58 4.40
N GLY A 99 12.13 4.67 3.10
CA GLY A 99 12.37 3.56 2.15
C GLY A 99 11.53 2.30 2.41
N ILE A 100 10.56 2.38 3.32
CA ILE A 100 9.75 1.22 3.74
C ILE A 100 8.29 1.43 3.32
N CYS A 101 7.74 0.47 2.58
CA CYS A 101 6.33 0.45 2.21
C CYS A 101 5.49 -0.15 3.34
N PRO A 102 4.25 0.31 3.59
CA PRO A 102 3.37 -0.24 4.63
C PRO A 102 3.12 -1.75 4.51
N GLY A 103 2.97 -2.28 3.29
CA GLY A 103 2.77 -3.71 3.05
C GLY A 103 3.94 -4.57 3.52
N PRO A 104 5.15 -4.37 2.98
CA PRO A 104 6.37 -5.02 3.46
C PRO A 104 6.63 -4.80 4.94
N ALA A 105 6.34 -3.61 5.50
CA ALA A 105 6.50 -3.37 6.93
C ALA A 105 5.68 -4.35 7.78
N VAL A 106 4.40 -4.56 7.43
CA VAL A 106 3.55 -5.53 8.11
C VAL A 106 4.04 -6.96 7.92
N ALA A 107 4.49 -7.33 6.72
CA ALA A 107 5.01 -8.67 6.44
C ALA A 107 6.30 -8.96 7.24
N THR A 108 7.14 -7.95 7.49
CA THR A 108 8.40 -8.10 8.21
C THR A 108 8.28 -7.93 9.73
N LEU A 109 7.10 -7.59 10.27
CA LEU A 109 6.90 -7.49 11.73
C LEU A 109 7.28 -8.77 12.47
N LEU A 110 6.99 -9.94 11.87
CA LEU A 110 7.27 -11.25 12.45
C LEU A 110 8.75 -11.65 12.36
N THR A 111 9.56 -10.94 11.60
CA THR A 111 11.00 -11.23 11.47
C THR A 111 11.84 -10.63 12.58
N GLY A 112 11.22 -9.86 13.50
CA GLY A 112 11.90 -9.31 14.67
C GLY A 112 12.79 -8.09 14.39
N HIS A 113 12.78 -7.54 13.18
CA HIS A 113 13.53 -6.34 12.86
C HIS A 113 12.90 -5.11 13.55
N TRP A 114 13.66 -4.50 14.46
CA TRP A 114 13.18 -3.34 15.23
C TRP A 114 12.74 -2.16 14.36
N GLN A 115 13.35 -1.99 13.19
CA GLN A 115 12.99 -0.94 12.22
C GLN A 115 11.55 -1.11 11.73
N ALA A 116 11.11 -2.35 11.47
CA ALA A 116 9.74 -2.63 11.04
C ALA A 116 8.72 -2.33 12.17
N ILE A 117 9.09 -2.61 13.41
CA ILE A 117 8.25 -2.32 14.59
C ILE A 117 8.10 -0.82 14.78
N VAL A 118 9.21 -0.07 14.74
CA VAL A 118 9.20 1.40 14.88
C VAL A 118 8.37 2.04 13.76
N PHE A 119 8.55 1.58 12.51
CA PHE A 119 7.78 2.07 11.37
C PHE A 119 6.28 1.80 11.55
N ALA A 120 5.90 0.59 11.96
CA ALA A 120 4.50 0.23 12.18
C ALA A 120 3.86 1.06 13.30
N LEU A 121 4.56 1.29 14.39
CA LEU A 121 4.10 2.14 15.50
C LEU A 121 3.94 3.60 15.04
N ALA A 122 4.89 4.15 14.29
CA ALA A 122 4.80 5.49 13.73
C ALA A 122 3.63 5.63 12.74
N MET A 123 3.39 4.61 11.92
CA MET A 123 2.25 4.55 10.99
C MET A 123 0.93 4.55 11.77
N LEU A 124 0.78 3.74 12.80
CA LEU A 124 -0.42 3.71 13.65
C LEU A 124 -0.63 5.05 14.36
N ALA A 125 0.43 5.64 14.90
CA ALA A 125 0.38 6.97 15.53
C ALA A 125 -0.08 8.04 14.53
N GLY A 126 0.41 8.02 13.30
CA GLY A 126 -0.02 8.91 12.23
C GLY A 126 -1.51 8.75 11.88
N MET A 127 -2.01 7.51 11.81
CA MET A 127 -3.43 7.23 11.56
C MET A 127 -4.31 7.76 12.71
N VAL A 128 -3.92 7.54 13.96
CA VAL A 128 -4.64 8.04 15.13
C VAL A 128 -4.64 9.57 15.14
N LEU A 129 -3.49 10.20 14.92
CA LEU A 129 -3.36 11.65 14.85
C LEU A 129 -4.27 12.24 13.76
N PHE A 130 -4.27 11.65 12.57
CA PHE A 130 -5.15 12.06 11.48
C PHE A 130 -6.62 11.96 11.89
N THR A 131 -7.03 10.85 12.50
CA THR A 131 -8.42 10.65 12.94
C THR A 131 -8.83 11.68 13.99
N VAL A 132 -7.95 12.00 14.95
CA VAL A 132 -8.21 13.00 15.99
C VAL A 132 -8.34 14.40 15.38
N LEU A 133 -7.43 14.76 14.46
CA LEU A 133 -7.47 16.06 13.79
C LEU A 133 -8.73 16.22 12.93
N GLU A 134 -9.13 15.16 12.25
CA GLU A 134 -10.33 15.12 11.43
C GLU A 134 -11.59 15.31 12.26
N ASN A 135 -11.72 14.58 13.36
CA ASN A 135 -12.85 14.69 14.27
C ASN A 135 -12.97 16.08 14.92
N ARG A 136 -11.83 16.78 15.09
CA ARG A 136 -11.83 18.19 15.59
C ARG A 136 -12.26 19.19 14.52
N ARG A 137 -11.99 18.92 13.24
CA ARG A 137 -12.38 19.81 12.11
C ARG A 137 -13.84 19.62 11.68
N GLY A 138 -14.42 18.47 11.96
CA GLY A 138 -15.82 18.16 11.64
C GLY A 138 -16.83 18.60 12.70
N ARG A 139 -16.34 19.23 13.80
CA ARG A 139 -17.16 19.92 14.80
C ARG A 139 -17.04 21.44 14.63
#